data_e890f1425ffb53b062276f917a8241a9
#
_entry.id   e890f1425ffb53b062276f917a8241a9
#
_cell.length_a   1.000
_cell.length_b   1.000
_cell.length_c   1.000
_cell.angle_alpha   90.00
_cell.angle_beta   90.00
_cell.angle_gamma   90.00
#
_symmetry.space_group_name_H-M   'P 1'
#
loop_
_entity.id
_entity.type
_entity.pdbx_description
1 polymer ?
#
loop_
_entity_poly.entity_id
_entity_poly.type
_entity_poly.pdbx_seq_one_letter_code
_entity_poly.pdbx_strand_id
1 'polypeptide(L)'
;YHAAVYMQPSDTQLTGVPQQIIIDPNTGLPQNVVIIQQESSAPKIVGIFVIIWGSLLSLLSLIAILGVSLITDPDSELYSKDVADSSGVFYLILLTSLACYIAQIVGGAFMTQRKKLGIHIVWVALVVTLIGDILMNMTYSDYVSSQPGALSTGVDIAFSGVCTLICGVIAAIPLMVSGSGMDDSKLFG
;
A
#
# COMPACT_ATOMS: atom_id res chain seq x y z
N TYR A 1 61.10 -19.63 -5.22
CA TYR A 1 59.84 -20.21 -4.77
C TYR A 1 58.94 -19.07 -4.38
N HIS A 2 58.01 -18.67 -5.29
CA HIS A 2 56.93 -17.74 -4.96
C HIS A 2 55.68 -18.55 -4.61
N ALA A 3 55.29 -18.50 -3.35
CA ALA A 3 54.02 -19.06 -2.91
C ALA A 3 52.88 -18.15 -3.38
N ALA A 4 52.06 -18.63 -4.32
CA ALA A 4 50.82 -17.96 -4.70
C ALA A 4 49.82 -18.10 -3.54
N VAL A 5 49.53 -17.00 -2.89
CA VAL A 5 48.44 -16.92 -1.91
C VAL A 5 47.12 -16.96 -2.67
N TYR A 6 46.46 -18.11 -2.67
CA TYR A 6 45.07 -18.21 -3.13
C TYR A 6 44.18 -17.49 -2.12
N MET A 7 43.77 -16.28 -2.45
CA MET A 7 42.62 -15.65 -1.77
C MET A 7 41.38 -16.44 -2.15
N GLN A 8 40.82 -17.18 -1.19
CA GLN A 8 39.53 -17.80 -1.28
C GLN A 8 38.48 -16.65 -1.35
N PRO A 9 37.62 -16.59 -2.38
CA PRO A 9 36.54 -15.65 -2.39
C PRO A 9 35.62 -15.99 -1.21
N SER A 10 35.37 -15.03 -0.35
CA SER A 10 34.35 -15.14 0.71
C SER A 10 33.03 -15.52 0.07
N ASP A 11 32.46 -16.66 0.51
CA ASP A 11 31.14 -17.14 0.14
C ASP A 11 30.06 -16.13 0.55
N THR A 12 29.84 -15.12 -0.28
CA THR A 12 28.58 -14.38 -0.26
C THR A 12 27.59 -15.25 -1.04
N GLN A 13 26.95 -16.17 -0.34
CA GLN A 13 25.86 -16.96 -0.90
C GLN A 13 24.76 -16.00 -1.38
N LEU A 14 24.75 -15.73 -2.67
CA LEU A 14 23.59 -15.22 -3.40
C LEU A 14 22.53 -16.32 -3.45
N THR A 15 21.73 -16.41 -2.38
CA THR A 15 20.60 -17.33 -2.27
C THR A 15 19.59 -17.00 -3.37
N GLY A 16 19.39 -17.90 -4.33
CA GLY A 16 18.17 -17.95 -5.11
C GLY A 16 18.24 -18.05 -6.63
N VAL A 17 19.41 -18.12 -7.25
CA VAL A 17 19.51 -18.34 -8.71
C VAL A 17 20.36 -19.55 -8.98
N PRO A 18 19.89 -20.58 -9.74
CA PRO A 18 20.76 -21.66 -10.18
C PRO A 18 21.85 -21.05 -11.08
N GLN A 19 23.11 -21.07 -10.62
CA GLN A 19 24.25 -20.71 -11.44
C GLN A 19 24.36 -21.73 -12.58
N GLN A 20 24.00 -21.34 -13.79
CA GLN A 20 24.36 -22.09 -14.97
C GLN A 20 25.86 -21.91 -15.19
N ILE A 21 26.62 -22.95 -14.88
CA ILE A 21 28.03 -23.00 -15.23
C ILE A 21 28.12 -23.24 -16.75
N ILE A 22 28.38 -22.18 -17.51
CA ILE A 22 28.66 -22.28 -18.94
C ILE A 22 30.16 -22.65 -19.07
N ILE A 23 30.44 -23.83 -19.57
CA ILE A 23 31.79 -24.27 -19.86
C ILE A 23 32.18 -23.77 -21.27
N ASP A 24 33.26 -23.02 -21.39
CA ASP A 24 33.80 -22.60 -22.67
C ASP A 24 34.22 -23.84 -23.48
N PRO A 25 33.63 -24.10 -24.67
CA PRO A 25 33.92 -25.29 -25.47
C PRO A 25 35.35 -25.34 -25.97
N ASN A 26 36.09 -24.23 -25.99
CA ASN A 26 37.45 -24.17 -26.47
C ASN A 26 38.52 -24.38 -25.38
N THR A 27 38.22 -23.98 -24.15
CA THR A 27 39.20 -24.03 -23.05
C THR A 27 38.83 -25.04 -21.97
N GLY A 28 37.58 -25.55 -21.95
CA GLY A 28 37.08 -26.46 -20.93
C GLY A 28 36.99 -25.84 -19.53
N LEU A 29 37.23 -24.54 -19.39
CA LEU A 29 37.20 -23.83 -18.12
C LEU A 29 35.84 -23.22 -17.86
N PRO A 30 35.38 -23.15 -16.59
CA PRO A 30 34.14 -22.49 -16.24
C PRO A 30 34.26 -20.99 -16.53
N GLN A 31 33.42 -20.49 -17.43
CA GLN A 31 33.31 -19.08 -17.69
C GLN A 31 32.56 -18.41 -16.52
N ASN A 32 33.20 -17.42 -15.88
CA ASN A 32 32.52 -16.58 -14.90
C ASN A 32 31.46 -15.70 -15.60
N VAL A 33 30.28 -16.27 -15.83
CA VAL A 33 29.14 -15.50 -16.33
C VAL A 33 28.58 -14.71 -15.16
N VAL A 34 28.88 -13.42 -15.12
CA VAL A 34 28.18 -12.49 -14.20
C VAL A 34 26.77 -12.32 -14.74
N ILE A 35 25.84 -13.12 -14.20
CA ILE A 35 24.42 -12.92 -14.47
C ILE A 35 24.01 -11.62 -13.75
N ILE A 36 23.96 -10.52 -14.49
CA ILE A 36 23.38 -9.27 -14.00
C ILE A 36 21.87 -9.51 -13.89
N GLN A 37 21.41 -9.90 -12.71
CA GLN A 37 20.01 -10.02 -12.44
C GLN A 37 19.40 -8.60 -12.52
N GLN A 38 18.64 -8.34 -13.58
CA GLN A 38 17.93 -7.07 -13.74
C GLN A 38 16.88 -6.98 -12.67
N GLU A 39 17.06 -6.02 -11.77
CA GLU A 39 16.10 -5.76 -10.69
C GLU A 39 14.73 -5.38 -11.26
N SER A 40 13.68 -6.04 -10.78
CA SER A 40 12.30 -5.78 -11.19
C SER A 40 11.88 -4.32 -10.91
N SER A 41 11.16 -3.71 -11.85
CA SER A 41 10.54 -2.39 -11.66
C SER A 41 9.20 -2.45 -10.92
N ALA A 42 8.70 -3.63 -10.57
CA ALA A 42 7.40 -3.81 -9.92
C ALA A 42 7.21 -2.95 -8.66
N PRO A 43 8.16 -2.86 -7.69
CA PRO A 43 7.99 -2.02 -6.52
C PRO A 43 7.81 -0.54 -6.84
N LYS A 44 8.51 -0.03 -7.87
CA LYS A 44 8.40 1.37 -8.28
C LYS A 44 7.03 1.66 -8.90
N ILE A 45 6.56 0.79 -9.79
CA ILE A 45 5.27 0.96 -10.48
C ILE A 45 4.12 0.91 -9.47
N VAL A 46 4.11 -0.10 -8.61
CA VAL A 46 3.07 -0.25 -7.58
C VAL A 46 3.14 0.91 -6.58
N GLY A 47 4.34 1.32 -6.14
CA GLY A 47 4.53 2.45 -5.24
C GLY A 47 3.99 3.76 -5.82
N ILE A 48 4.25 4.06 -7.11
CA ILE A 48 3.72 5.25 -7.79
C ILE A 48 2.18 5.19 -7.83
N PHE A 49 1.60 4.02 -8.17
CA PHE A 49 0.16 3.84 -8.18
C PHE A 49 -0.47 4.12 -6.81
N VAL A 50 0.13 3.59 -5.74
CA VAL A 50 -0.32 3.82 -4.36
C VAL A 50 -0.25 5.31 -3.98
N ILE A 51 0.81 6.04 -4.40
CA ILE A 51 0.94 7.48 -4.16
C ILE A 51 -0.18 8.25 -4.86
N ILE A 52 -0.42 7.98 -6.14
CA ILE A 52 -1.47 8.68 -6.91
C ILE A 52 -2.83 8.42 -6.28
N TRP A 53 -3.14 7.17 -5.96
CA TRP A 53 -4.42 6.77 -5.36
C TRP A 53 -4.59 7.39 -3.97
N GLY A 54 -3.61 7.28 -3.09
CA GLY A 54 -3.63 7.88 -1.75
C GLY A 54 -3.76 9.41 -1.79
N SER A 55 -3.12 10.08 -2.76
CA SER A 55 -3.23 11.53 -2.94
C SER A 55 -4.64 11.94 -3.35
N LEU A 56 -5.27 11.20 -4.26
CA LEU A 56 -6.65 11.45 -4.69
C LEU A 56 -7.62 11.30 -3.51
N LEU A 57 -7.52 10.20 -2.75
CA LEU A 57 -8.38 9.95 -1.60
C LEU A 57 -8.14 10.96 -0.47
N SER A 58 -6.89 11.37 -0.24
CA SER A 58 -6.56 12.42 0.73
C SER A 58 -7.22 13.76 0.37
N LEU A 59 -7.20 14.13 -0.90
CA LEU A 59 -7.86 15.35 -1.38
C LEU A 59 -9.39 15.27 -1.18
N LEU A 60 -10.00 14.14 -1.55
CA LEU A 60 -11.44 13.94 -1.34
C LEU A 60 -11.81 13.96 0.15
N SER A 61 -10.99 13.37 1.02
CA SER A 61 -11.19 13.40 2.47
C SER A 61 -11.10 14.82 3.03
N LEU A 62 -10.18 15.65 2.54
CA LEU A 62 -10.09 17.07 2.93
C LEU A 62 -11.36 17.83 2.52
N ILE A 63 -11.85 17.62 1.31
CA ILE A 63 -13.11 18.23 0.84
C ILE A 63 -14.29 17.79 1.73
N ALA A 64 -14.34 16.50 2.10
CA ALA A 64 -15.37 15.98 2.99
C ALA A 64 -15.32 16.63 4.36
N ILE A 65 -14.13 16.78 4.96
CA ILE A 65 -13.94 17.46 6.27
C ILE A 65 -14.42 18.91 6.21
N LEU A 66 -14.09 19.65 5.14
CA LEU A 66 -14.55 21.02 4.95
C LEU A 66 -16.06 21.09 4.73
N GLY A 67 -16.65 20.07 4.14
CA GLY A 67 -18.09 19.96 3.91
C GLY A 67 -18.92 19.63 5.15
N VAL A 68 -18.32 19.18 6.25
CA VAL A 68 -19.06 18.79 7.45
C VAL A 68 -19.89 19.96 8.03
N SER A 69 -19.40 21.19 7.93
CA SER A 69 -20.14 22.37 8.37
C SER A 69 -21.49 22.53 7.65
N LEU A 70 -21.55 22.18 6.36
CA LEU A 70 -22.79 22.23 5.58
C LEU A 70 -23.76 21.11 5.95
N ILE A 71 -23.22 19.94 6.36
CA ILE A 71 -24.05 18.78 6.75
C ILE A 71 -24.64 18.98 8.17
N THR A 72 -23.96 19.75 9.02
CA THR A 72 -24.38 20.03 10.40
C THR A 72 -25.17 21.32 10.55
N ASP A 73 -25.26 22.16 9.52
CA ASP A 73 -26.02 23.40 9.53
C ASP A 73 -27.51 23.12 9.26
N PRO A 74 -28.44 23.43 10.22
CA PRO A 74 -29.88 23.20 10.08
C PRO A 74 -30.50 23.91 8.88
N ASP A 75 -29.91 25.02 8.42
CA ASP A 75 -30.42 25.80 7.29
C ASP A 75 -29.92 25.29 5.94
N SER A 76 -29.04 24.26 5.94
CA SER A 76 -28.47 23.64 4.73
C SER A 76 -29.40 22.58 4.14
N GLU A 77 -29.52 22.54 2.82
CA GLU A 77 -30.19 21.45 2.08
C GLU A 77 -29.55 20.07 2.32
N LEU A 78 -28.28 20.05 2.77
CA LEU A 78 -27.50 18.83 3.03
C LEU A 78 -27.57 18.41 4.51
N TYR A 79 -28.37 19.10 5.32
CA TYR A 79 -28.43 18.83 6.76
C TYR A 79 -28.76 17.37 7.07
N SER A 80 -28.01 16.78 7.98
CA SER A 80 -28.28 15.47 8.57
C SER A 80 -28.22 15.54 10.08
N LYS A 81 -29.36 15.25 10.71
CA LYS A 81 -29.51 15.28 12.17
C LYS A 81 -28.54 14.29 12.85
N ASP A 82 -28.42 13.08 12.30
CA ASP A 82 -27.54 12.03 12.87
C ASP A 82 -26.08 12.47 12.90
N VAL A 83 -25.63 13.15 11.84
CA VAL A 83 -24.27 13.70 11.76
C VAL A 83 -24.12 14.90 12.70
N ALA A 84 -25.13 15.78 12.80
CA ALA A 84 -25.09 16.94 13.67
C ALA A 84 -25.06 16.55 15.16
N ASP A 85 -25.88 15.58 15.58
CA ASP A 85 -25.95 15.09 16.96
C ASP A 85 -24.68 14.42 17.44
N SER A 86 -23.88 13.84 16.50
CA SER A 86 -22.64 13.11 16.80
C SER A 86 -21.45 13.58 15.95
N SER A 87 -21.41 14.86 15.61
CA SER A 87 -20.40 15.46 14.72
C SER A 87 -18.95 15.19 15.15
N GLY A 88 -18.69 15.12 16.46
CA GLY A 88 -17.35 14.80 16.98
C GLY A 88 -16.87 13.41 16.55
N VAL A 89 -17.73 12.39 16.57
CA VAL A 89 -17.40 11.04 16.12
C VAL A 89 -17.21 11.03 14.60
N PHE A 90 -18.06 11.75 13.86
CA PHE A 90 -17.96 11.88 12.42
C PHE A 90 -16.61 12.51 12.00
N TYR A 91 -16.21 13.63 12.63
CA TYR A 91 -14.90 14.24 12.42
C TYR A 91 -13.75 13.29 12.74
N LEU A 92 -13.86 12.53 13.84
CA LEU A 92 -12.81 11.58 14.23
C LEU A 92 -12.60 10.49 13.17
N ILE A 93 -13.69 9.95 12.60
CA ILE A 93 -13.64 8.97 11.52
C ILE A 93 -12.97 9.59 10.29
N LEU A 94 -13.38 10.78 9.86
CA LEU A 94 -12.81 11.46 8.69
C LEU A 94 -11.31 11.79 8.86
N LEU A 95 -10.92 12.30 10.03
CA LEU A 95 -9.52 12.60 10.33
C LEU A 95 -8.66 11.35 10.37
N THR A 96 -9.19 10.24 10.91
CA THR A 96 -8.49 8.95 10.90
C THR A 96 -8.31 8.45 9.46
N SER A 97 -9.33 8.54 8.63
CA SER A 97 -9.24 8.18 7.21
C SER A 97 -8.22 9.04 6.47
N LEU A 98 -8.21 10.36 6.70
CA LEU A 98 -7.20 11.26 6.12
C LEU A 98 -5.78 10.86 6.54
N ALA A 99 -5.56 10.57 7.82
CA ALA A 99 -4.26 10.10 8.31
C ALA A 99 -3.81 8.79 7.63
N CYS A 100 -4.76 7.85 7.41
CA CYS A 100 -4.49 6.61 6.70
C CYS A 100 -4.14 6.84 5.22
N TYR A 101 -4.82 7.76 4.53
CA TYR A 101 -4.47 8.09 3.12
C TYR A 101 -3.09 8.75 3.02
N ILE A 102 -2.73 9.62 3.97
CA ILE A 102 -1.36 10.16 4.06
C ILE A 102 -0.35 9.03 4.33
N ALA A 103 -0.66 8.10 5.22
CA ALA A 103 0.19 6.93 5.48
C ALA A 103 0.36 6.06 4.22
N GLN A 104 -0.68 5.90 3.38
CA GLN A 104 -0.56 5.21 2.08
C GLN A 104 0.42 5.93 1.14
N ILE A 105 0.39 7.27 1.07
CA ILE A 105 1.34 8.05 0.27
C ILE A 105 2.78 7.80 0.75
N VAL A 106 3.01 7.85 2.06
CA VAL A 106 4.34 7.57 2.66
C VAL A 106 4.76 6.12 2.38
N GLY A 107 3.84 5.17 2.56
CA GLY A 107 4.08 3.76 2.25
C GLY A 107 4.44 3.54 0.78
N GLY A 108 3.71 4.18 -0.15
CA GLY A 108 4.03 4.18 -1.57
C GLY A 108 5.41 4.75 -1.88
N ALA A 109 5.81 5.85 -1.22
CA ALA A 109 7.14 6.41 -1.35
C ALA A 109 8.25 5.45 -0.86
N PHE A 110 8.03 4.71 0.22
CA PHE A 110 8.96 3.67 0.66
C PHE A 110 9.02 2.48 -0.31
N MET A 111 7.89 2.10 -0.92
CA MET A 111 7.87 1.06 -1.95
C MET A 111 8.68 1.47 -3.19
N THR A 112 8.61 2.74 -3.62
CA THR A 112 9.45 3.24 -4.73
C THR A 112 10.94 3.18 -4.41
N GLN A 113 11.29 3.31 -3.12
CA GLN A 113 12.65 3.14 -2.59
C GLN A 113 13.01 1.67 -2.32
N ARG A 114 12.14 0.72 -2.68
CA ARG A 114 12.30 -0.72 -2.47
C ARG A 114 12.36 -1.17 -1.00
N LYS A 115 11.73 -0.41 -0.09
CA LYS A 115 11.64 -0.77 1.33
C LYS A 115 10.40 -1.60 1.59
N LYS A 116 10.54 -2.81 2.12
CA LYS A 116 9.40 -3.67 2.53
C LYS A 116 8.49 -2.99 3.55
N LEU A 117 9.05 -2.11 4.39
CA LEU A 117 8.29 -1.30 5.34
C LEU A 117 7.11 -0.57 4.68
N GLY A 118 7.29 -0.08 3.44
CA GLY A 118 6.22 0.59 2.70
C GLY A 118 4.98 -0.26 2.53
N ILE A 119 5.15 -1.55 2.23
CA ILE A 119 4.04 -2.49 2.05
C ILE A 119 3.26 -2.68 3.37
N HIS A 120 3.98 -2.83 4.49
CA HIS A 120 3.34 -2.99 5.80
C HIS A 120 2.53 -1.75 6.19
N ILE A 121 3.06 -0.54 5.94
CA ILE A 121 2.34 0.72 6.20
C ILE A 121 1.06 0.78 5.37
N VAL A 122 1.12 0.44 4.07
CA VAL A 122 -0.06 0.42 3.20
C VAL A 122 -1.10 -0.58 3.70
N TRP A 123 -0.69 -1.79 4.10
CA TRP A 123 -1.60 -2.81 4.63
C TRP A 123 -2.30 -2.35 5.92
N VAL A 124 -1.53 -1.79 6.87
CA VAL A 124 -2.12 -1.26 8.11
C VAL A 124 -3.11 -0.15 7.81
N ALA A 125 -2.76 0.78 6.92
CA ALA A 125 -3.65 1.87 6.52
C ALA A 125 -4.93 1.35 5.86
N LEU A 126 -4.85 0.34 4.97
CA LEU A 126 -6.01 -0.29 4.32
C LEU A 126 -6.95 -0.96 5.34
N VAL A 127 -6.40 -1.66 6.33
CA VAL A 127 -7.22 -2.30 7.37
C VAL A 127 -7.91 -1.25 8.24
N VAL A 128 -7.21 -0.19 8.63
CA VAL A 128 -7.80 0.87 9.46
C VAL A 128 -8.88 1.63 8.70
N THR A 129 -8.68 1.93 7.40
CA THR A 129 -9.72 2.57 6.58
C THR A 129 -10.93 1.67 6.42
N LEU A 130 -10.76 0.36 6.20
CA LEU A 130 -11.88 -0.58 6.11
C LEU A 130 -12.70 -0.61 7.41
N ILE A 131 -12.05 -0.60 8.57
CA ILE A 131 -12.74 -0.51 9.85
C ILE A 131 -13.51 0.82 9.96
N GLY A 132 -12.90 1.93 9.54
CA GLY A 132 -13.55 3.25 9.48
C GLY A 132 -14.79 3.25 8.59
N ASP A 133 -14.71 2.64 7.40
CA ASP A 133 -15.85 2.52 6.47
C ASP A 133 -17.00 1.70 7.07
N ILE A 134 -16.67 0.59 7.75
CA ILE A 134 -17.68 -0.23 8.44
C ILE A 134 -18.34 0.56 9.56
N LEU A 135 -17.57 1.25 10.40
CA LEU A 135 -18.09 2.09 11.48
C LEU A 135 -18.97 3.22 10.93
N MET A 136 -18.56 3.86 9.85
CA MET A 136 -19.32 4.91 9.17
C MET A 136 -20.68 4.38 8.71
N ASN A 137 -20.69 3.25 8.01
CA ASN A 137 -21.90 2.62 7.51
C ASN A 137 -22.83 2.14 8.63
N MET A 138 -22.30 1.67 9.75
CA MET A 138 -23.10 1.20 10.88
C MET A 138 -23.66 2.35 11.72
N THR A 139 -22.89 3.43 11.91
CA THR A 139 -23.26 4.54 12.78
C THR A 139 -24.13 5.58 12.07
N TYR A 140 -23.89 5.81 10.78
CA TYR A 140 -24.54 6.85 9.97
C TYR A 140 -25.28 6.25 8.77
N SER A 141 -25.99 5.13 8.96
CA SER A 141 -26.67 4.39 7.89
C SER A 141 -27.67 5.25 7.12
N ASP A 142 -28.42 6.09 7.81
CA ASP A 142 -29.45 6.95 7.20
C ASP A 142 -28.79 8.06 6.35
N TYR A 143 -27.72 8.66 6.85
CA TYR A 143 -26.93 9.62 6.08
C TYR A 143 -26.28 8.98 4.85
N VAL A 144 -25.64 7.82 5.01
CA VAL A 144 -24.98 7.11 3.89
C VAL A 144 -26.01 6.71 2.82
N SER A 145 -27.16 6.18 3.23
CA SER A 145 -28.21 5.74 2.30
C SER A 145 -28.92 6.89 1.56
N SER A 146 -28.86 8.11 2.10
CA SER A 146 -29.41 9.30 1.47
C SER A 146 -28.54 9.91 0.37
N GLN A 147 -27.27 9.48 0.26
CA GLN A 147 -26.35 10.02 -0.74
C GLN A 147 -26.72 9.58 -2.16
N PRO A 148 -26.54 10.45 -3.18
CA PRO A 148 -26.78 10.09 -4.57
C PRO A 148 -25.91 8.90 -4.99
N GLY A 149 -26.52 7.81 -5.45
CA GLY A 149 -25.82 6.61 -5.87
C GLY A 149 -25.45 5.65 -4.73
N ALA A 150 -25.93 5.92 -3.50
CA ALA A 150 -25.76 4.98 -2.38
C ALA A 150 -26.39 3.63 -2.69
N LEU A 151 -25.67 2.58 -2.37
CA LEU A 151 -26.16 1.20 -2.39
C LEU A 151 -26.76 0.87 -1.00
N SER A 152 -27.34 -0.31 -0.85
CA SER A 152 -27.72 -0.73 0.50
C SER A 152 -26.47 -0.90 1.37
N THR A 153 -26.56 -0.56 2.65
CA THR A 153 -25.43 -0.60 3.60
C THR A 153 -24.59 -1.89 3.50
N GLY A 154 -25.27 -3.04 3.35
CA GLY A 154 -24.57 -4.32 3.21
C GLY A 154 -23.77 -4.44 1.90
N VAL A 155 -24.27 -3.87 0.81
CA VAL A 155 -23.56 -3.87 -0.49
C VAL A 155 -22.40 -2.91 -0.46
N ASP A 156 -22.52 -1.74 0.17
CA ASP A 156 -21.43 -0.76 0.33
C ASP A 156 -20.26 -1.35 1.15
N ILE A 157 -20.56 -2.01 2.27
CA ILE A 157 -19.54 -2.69 3.09
C ILE A 157 -18.88 -3.82 2.29
N ALA A 158 -19.65 -4.63 1.56
CA ALA A 158 -19.09 -5.71 0.75
C ALA A 158 -18.20 -5.16 -0.38
N PHE A 159 -18.63 -4.08 -1.04
CA PHE A 159 -17.86 -3.43 -2.09
C PHE A 159 -16.55 -2.82 -1.56
N SER A 160 -16.60 -2.10 -0.44
CA SER A 160 -15.43 -1.55 0.25
C SER A 160 -14.44 -2.67 0.63
N GLY A 161 -14.95 -3.78 1.17
CA GLY A 161 -14.14 -4.96 1.50
C GLY A 161 -13.44 -5.57 0.28
N VAL A 162 -14.16 -5.76 -0.82
CA VAL A 162 -13.60 -6.31 -2.07
C VAL A 162 -12.55 -5.35 -2.64
N CYS A 163 -12.83 -4.05 -2.69
CA CYS A 163 -11.87 -3.05 -3.16
C CYS A 163 -10.60 -3.05 -2.31
N THR A 164 -10.74 -3.11 -0.98
CA THR A 164 -9.61 -3.17 -0.04
C THR A 164 -8.77 -4.42 -0.25
N LEU A 165 -9.39 -5.59 -0.45
CA LEU A 165 -8.69 -6.84 -0.76
C LEU A 165 -7.91 -6.73 -2.08
N ILE A 166 -8.52 -6.21 -3.14
CA ILE A 166 -7.86 -6.03 -4.43
C ILE A 166 -6.65 -5.10 -4.29
N CYS A 167 -6.83 -3.95 -3.63
CA CYS A 167 -5.73 -3.00 -3.37
C CYS A 167 -4.62 -3.64 -2.53
N GLY A 168 -4.98 -4.44 -1.52
CA GLY A 168 -4.03 -5.18 -0.69
C GLY A 168 -3.22 -6.20 -1.49
N VAL A 169 -3.87 -6.95 -2.39
CA VAL A 169 -3.18 -7.90 -3.29
C VAL A 169 -2.24 -7.17 -4.24
N ILE A 170 -2.68 -6.06 -4.85
CA ILE A 170 -1.83 -5.24 -5.72
C ILE A 170 -0.61 -4.72 -4.96
N ALA A 171 -0.80 -4.23 -3.73
CA ALA A 171 0.30 -3.77 -2.88
C ALA A 171 1.27 -4.89 -2.48
N ALA A 172 0.82 -6.16 -2.48
CA ALA A 172 1.65 -7.32 -2.18
C ALA A 172 2.42 -7.87 -3.40
N ILE A 173 2.07 -7.48 -4.63
CA ILE A 173 2.74 -7.96 -5.86
C ILE A 173 4.27 -7.86 -5.78
N PRO A 174 4.88 -6.76 -5.29
CA PRO A 174 6.33 -6.66 -5.20
C PRO A 174 6.99 -7.72 -4.32
N LEU A 175 6.26 -8.28 -3.34
CA LEU A 175 6.77 -9.37 -2.50
C LEU A 175 6.79 -10.72 -3.22
N MET A 176 5.89 -10.91 -4.19
CA MET A 176 5.75 -12.17 -4.94
C MET A 176 6.71 -12.24 -6.14
N VAL A 177 7.19 -11.10 -6.61
CA VAL A 177 8.10 -11.04 -7.78
C VAL A 177 9.51 -11.38 -7.33
N SER A 178 10.05 -12.49 -7.84
CA SER A 178 11.46 -12.85 -7.65
C SER A 178 12.36 -11.78 -8.26
N GLY A 179 13.37 -11.33 -7.50
CA GLY A 179 14.27 -10.25 -7.96
C GLY A 179 13.70 -8.84 -7.80
N SER A 180 12.70 -8.65 -6.94
CA SER A 180 12.18 -7.31 -6.62
C SER A 180 13.23 -6.36 -6.05
N GLY A 181 14.35 -6.90 -5.52
CA GLY A 181 15.43 -6.12 -4.92
C GLY A 181 15.00 -5.31 -3.71
N MET A 182 13.92 -5.72 -3.04
CA MET A 182 13.45 -5.06 -1.81
C MET A 182 14.36 -5.43 -0.63
N ASP A 183 14.61 -4.45 0.23
CA ASP A 183 15.39 -4.63 1.46
C ASP A 183 14.66 -5.52 2.49
N ASP A 184 15.33 -5.81 3.62
CA ASP A 184 14.77 -6.61 4.71
C ASP A 184 14.12 -5.75 5.82
N SER A 185 13.75 -4.50 5.51
CA SER A 185 13.07 -3.62 6.45
C SER A 185 11.76 -4.21 6.95
N LYS A 186 11.56 -4.19 8.28
CA LYS A 186 10.36 -4.70 8.95
C LYS A 186 9.69 -3.58 9.73
N LEU A 187 8.36 -3.66 9.90
CA LEU A 187 7.61 -2.72 10.73
C LEU A 187 7.90 -2.95 12.21
N PHE A 188 8.11 -4.22 12.59
CA PHE A 188 8.49 -4.64 13.93
C PHE A 188 9.79 -5.43 13.79
N GLY A 189 10.89 -4.83 14.27
CA GLY A 189 12.26 -5.36 14.19
C GLY A 189 12.52 -6.59 15.03
#